data_98fadecffc387c2f13bff9dde25e134a
#
_entry.id   98fadecffc387c2f13bff9dde25e134a
#
_cell.length_a   1.000
_cell.length_b   1.000
_cell.length_c   1.000
_cell.angle_alpha   90.00
_cell.angle_beta   90.00
_cell.angle_gamma   90.00
#
_symmetry.space_group_name_H-M   'P 1'
#
loop_
_entity.id
_entity.type
_entity.pdbx_description
1 polymer ?
#
loop_
_entity_poly.entity_id
_entity_poly.type
_entity_poly.pdbx_seq_one_letter_code
_entity_poly.pdbx_strand_id
1 'polypeptide(L)'
;MRSRVRCSVVAILLLAGVCSASIPPQRPGSHAKARAVSDADWTPPFDAHDRCPAVLPPKPLATPLPTLPKAGRGNLKIRFVIGIDGRLHKLAVVNSAGRAADSKAFNALRQWRYEPATCNGVPMEAEGTVEFPGR
;
A
#
# COMPACT_ATOMS: atom_id res chain seq x y z
N MET A 1 -63.73 41.28 10.75
CA MET A 1 -64.49 40.24 11.43
C MET A 1 -63.53 39.16 11.82
N ARG A 2 -63.06 39.13 13.02
CA ARG A 2 -63.42 38.25 14.13
C ARG A 2 -63.39 36.78 13.64
N SER A 3 -62.52 35.87 14.12
CA SER A 3 -62.54 35.36 15.47
C SER A 3 -61.41 34.36 15.75
N ARG A 4 -60.66 34.57 16.81
CA ARG A 4 -60.44 33.68 17.97
C ARG A 4 -59.63 32.38 17.70
N VAL A 5 -58.43 32.42 18.06
CA VAL A 5 -57.74 31.83 19.26
C VAL A 5 -58.51 30.65 19.88
N ARG A 6 -57.85 29.52 19.88
CA ARG A 6 -57.87 28.62 21.04
C ARG A 6 -56.51 27.90 21.20
N CYS A 7 -55.87 28.35 22.21
CA CYS A 7 -54.78 27.69 22.89
C CYS A 7 -55.29 26.41 23.52
N SER A 8 -54.70 25.30 23.35
CA SER A 8 -54.84 24.15 24.24
C SER A 8 -53.45 23.59 24.53
N VAL A 9 -53.04 23.95 25.68
CA VAL A 9 -51.93 23.33 26.43
C VAL A 9 -52.36 21.90 26.75
N VAL A 10 -51.58 20.89 26.46
CA VAL A 10 -51.37 19.73 27.32
C VAL A 10 -50.26 18.83 26.73
N ALA A 11 -49.40 18.48 27.65
CA ALA A 11 -48.54 17.29 27.74
C ALA A 11 -47.18 17.29 27.05
N ILE A 12 -46.25 17.64 27.89
CA ILE A 12 -44.85 17.21 27.96
C ILE A 12 -44.76 15.71 27.83
N LEU A 13 -44.05 15.23 26.79
CA LEU A 13 -43.44 13.92 26.80
C LEU A 13 -42.04 14.06 26.27
N LEU A 14 -41.10 14.04 27.19
CA LEU A 14 -39.67 13.90 26.98
C LEU A 14 -39.40 12.54 26.26
N LEU A 15 -39.19 12.57 24.99
CA LEU A 15 -38.52 11.49 24.29
C LEU A 15 -37.17 12.00 23.82
N ALA A 16 -36.15 11.60 24.56
CA ALA A 16 -34.76 11.72 24.16
C ALA A 16 -34.58 10.99 22.84
N GLY A 17 -34.69 11.71 21.75
CA GLY A 17 -34.29 11.22 20.41
C GLY A 17 -32.79 11.11 20.39
N VAL A 18 -32.28 9.90 20.60
CA VAL A 18 -30.90 9.54 20.31
C VAL A 18 -30.74 9.74 18.82
N CYS A 19 -30.12 10.85 18.43
CA CYS A 19 -29.69 11.11 17.07
C CYS A 19 -28.53 10.15 16.78
N SER A 20 -28.84 8.92 16.38
CA SER A 20 -27.86 7.99 15.81
C SER A 20 -27.43 8.60 14.49
N ALA A 21 -26.32 9.34 14.52
CA ALA A 21 -25.59 9.71 13.33
C ALA A 21 -25.08 8.41 12.69
N SER A 22 -25.87 7.88 11.77
CA SER A 22 -25.43 6.81 10.87
C SER A 22 -24.29 7.38 10.04
N ILE A 23 -23.05 7.10 10.46
CA ILE A 23 -21.87 7.30 9.63
C ILE A 23 -22.09 6.40 8.41
N PRO A 24 -22.21 6.95 7.19
CA PRO A 24 -22.30 6.11 6.01
C PRO A 24 -21.06 5.23 5.96
N PRO A 25 -21.19 3.92 5.62
CA PRO A 25 -20.04 3.07 5.45
C PRO A 25 -19.14 3.72 4.39
N GLN A 26 -18.00 4.22 4.82
CA GLN A 26 -16.96 4.65 3.91
C GLN A 26 -16.60 3.41 3.09
N ARG A 27 -17.06 3.36 1.84
CA ARG A 27 -16.52 2.40 0.89
C ARG A 27 -15.02 2.60 0.91
N PRO A 28 -14.22 1.58 1.24
CA PRO A 28 -12.79 1.69 1.10
C PRO A 28 -12.58 2.02 -0.38
N GLY A 29 -12.14 3.24 -0.66
CA GLY A 29 -11.73 3.61 -1.99
C GLY A 29 -10.74 2.54 -2.41
N SER A 30 -11.05 1.84 -3.50
CA SER A 30 -10.19 0.82 -4.08
C SER A 30 -8.96 1.49 -4.68
N HIS A 31 -8.12 2.03 -3.80
CA HIS A 31 -6.74 2.31 -4.12
C HIS A 31 -6.13 0.93 -4.32
N ALA A 32 -5.88 0.55 -5.56
CA ALA A 32 -5.10 -0.63 -5.89
C ALA A 32 -3.77 -0.48 -5.15
N LYS A 33 -3.71 -1.07 -3.97
CA LYS A 33 -2.56 -1.00 -3.09
C LYS A 33 -1.50 -1.84 -3.78
N ALA A 34 -0.43 -1.19 -4.26
CA ALA A 34 0.74 -1.95 -4.68
C ALA A 34 1.08 -2.89 -3.54
N ARG A 35 1.18 -4.16 -3.86
CA ARG A 35 1.65 -5.14 -2.91
C ARG A 35 3.14 -4.92 -2.77
N ALA A 36 3.51 -4.05 -1.83
CA ALA A 36 4.90 -3.86 -1.47
C ALA A 36 5.46 -5.22 -1.02
N VAL A 37 6.75 -5.41 -1.21
CA VAL A 37 7.47 -6.57 -0.68
C VAL A 37 7.11 -6.71 0.79
N SER A 38 6.28 -7.70 1.08
CA SER A 38 6.04 -8.18 2.44
C SER A 38 7.20 -9.11 2.81
N ASP A 39 7.35 -9.40 4.09
CA ASP A 39 8.39 -10.32 4.59
C ASP A 39 8.37 -11.70 3.89
N ALA A 40 7.26 -12.04 3.22
CA ALA A 40 7.08 -13.29 2.47
C ALA A 40 7.55 -13.22 1.00
N ASP A 41 7.73 -12.02 0.43
CA ASP A 41 8.03 -11.84 -1.00
C ASP A 41 9.52 -11.53 -1.28
N TRP A 42 10.36 -11.52 -0.22
CA TRP A 42 11.80 -11.37 -0.38
C TRP A 42 12.49 -12.72 -0.31
N THR A 43 13.54 -12.90 -1.10
CA THR A 43 14.35 -14.11 -1.09
C THR A 43 15.78 -13.72 -0.73
N PRO A 44 16.39 -14.33 0.29
CA PRO A 44 17.82 -14.16 0.53
C PRO A 44 18.61 -14.75 -0.65
N PRO A 45 19.84 -14.28 -0.89
CA PRO A 45 20.75 -14.92 -1.83
C PRO A 45 20.87 -16.42 -1.52
N PHE A 46 20.99 -17.25 -2.54
CA PHE A 46 20.88 -18.71 -2.49
C PHE A 46 21.75 -19.41 -1.42
N ASP A 47 22.83 -18.80 -1.00
CA ASP A 47 23.81 -19.28 -0.03
C ASP A 47 23.68 -18.64 1.38
N ALA A 48 22.72 -17.75 1.57
CA ALA A 48 22.56 -17.07 2.86
C ALA A 48 21.97 -17.98 3.95
N HIS A 49 21.11 -18.93 3.58
CA HIS A 49 20.47 -19.84 4.55
C HIS A 49 21.46 -20.72 5.31
N ASP A 50 22.52 -21.18 4.66
CA ASP A 50 23.53 -22.06 5.27
C ASP A 50 24.55 -21.32 6.13
N ARG A 51 24.74 -20.02 5.89
CA ARG A 51 25.76 -19.19 6.53
C ARG A 51 25.22 -18.19 7.54
N CYS A 52 23.90 -18.06 7.61
CA CYS A 52 23.25 -16.98 8.33
C CYS A 52 22.14 -17.48 9.26
N PRO A 53 22.46 -17.88 10.48
CA PRO A 53 21.45 -18.37 11.44
C PRO A 53 20.48 -17.27 11.90
N ALA A 54 20.86 -15.97 11.78
CA ALA A 54 20.00 -14.85 12.15
C ALA A 54 19.87 -13.87 10.97
N VAL A 55 18.93 -14.18 10.05
CA VAL A 55 18.56 -13.28 8.94
C VAL A 55 17.39 -12.40 9.35
N LEU A 56 17.56 -11.08 9.25
CA LEU A 56 16.47 -10.12 9.35
C LEU A 56 16.07 -9.65 7.94
N PRO A 57 14.77 -9.67 7.61
CA PRO A 57 14.27 -9.22 6.31
C PRO A 57 14.44 -7.71 6.11
N PRO A 58 14.48 -7.24 4.86
CA PRO A 58 14.51 -5.82 4.56
C PRO A 58 13.21 -5.14 4.99
N LYS A 59 13.29 -3.95 5.57
CA LYS A 59 12.13 -3.20 6.06
C LYS A 59 11.87 -1.97 5.21
N PRO A 60 10.64 -1.75 4.71
CA PRO A 60 10.31 -0.58 3.92
C PRO A 60 10.33 0.69 4.81
N LEU A 61 11.07 1.72 4.38
CA LEU A 61 11.13 3.03 5.01
C LEU A 61 10.29 4.06 4.25
N ALA A 62 10.40 4.10 2.92
CA ALA A 62 9.63 4.96 2.05
C ALA A 62 9.35 4.24 0.72
N THR A 63 8.08 4.03 0.41
CA THR A 63 7.64 3.32 -0.79
C THR A 63 6.50 4.08 -1.47
N PRO A 64 6.77 5.27 -2.07
CA PRO A 64 5.73 6.04 -2.75
C PRO A 64 5.14 5.23 -3.91
N LEU A 65 3.81 5.17 -3.96
CA LEU A 65 3.10 4.43 -4.99
C LEU A 65 3.06 5.19 -6.31
N PRO A 66 3.29 4.52 -7.45
CA PRO A 66 3.15 5.15 -8.75
C PRO A 66 1.69 5.42 -9.09
N THR A 67 1.41 6.57 -9.68
CA THR A 67 0.13 6.82 -10.33
C THR A 67 0.13 6.17 -11.71
N LEU A 68 -0.36 4.94 -11.79
CA LEU A 68 -0.42 4.19 -13.04
C LEU A 68 -1.58 4.66 -13.94
N PRO A 69 -1.40 4.67 -15.27
CA PRO A 69 -2.47 4.99 -16.19
C PRO A 69 -3.55 3.90 -16.15
N LYS A 70 -4.83 4.30 -16.28
CA LYS A 70 -5.99 3.39 -16.27
C LYS A 70 -6.02 2.42 -17.46
N ALA A 71 -5.22 2.66 -18.47
CA ALA A 71 -5.20 1.88 -19.73
C ALA A 71 -4.21 0.71 -19.73
N GLY A 72 -3.62 0.37 -18.59
CA GLY A 72 -2.70 -0.78 -18.48
C GLY A 72 -3.46 -2.09 -18.62
N ARG A 73 -3.01 -2.96 -19.54
CA ARG A 73 -3.55 -4.31 -19.68
C ARG A 73 -2.78 -5.26 -18.78
N GLY A 74 -3.42 -5.79 -17.74
CA GLY A 74 -2.83 -6.79 -16.85
C GLY A 74 -2.03 -6.20 -15.68
N ASN A 75 -1.46 -7.09 -14.89
CA ASN A 75 -0.66 -6.75 -13.71
C ASN A 75 0.78 -6.44 -14.13
N LEU A 76 1.32 -5.34 -13.62
CA LEU A 76 2.75 -5.03 -13.77
C LEU A 76 3.52 -5.70 -12.64
N LYS A 77 4.49 -6.55 -12.99
CA LYS A 77 5.37 -7.21 -12.02
C LYS A 77 6.82 -6.84 -12.28
N ILE A 78 7.48 -6.32 -11.25
CA ILE A 78 8.88 -5.88 -11.32
C ILE A 78 9.68 -6.58 -10.24
N ARG A 79 10.81 -7.18 -10.63
CA ARG A 79 11.81 -7.72 -9.73
C ARG A 79 12.93 -6.71 -9.54
N PHE A 80 13.53 -6.69 -8.36
CA PHE A 80 14.62 -5.80 -8.00
C PHE A 80 15.50 -6.41 -6.92
N VAL A 81 16.65 -5.80 -6.70
CA VAL A 81 17.55 -6.10 -5.59
C VAL A 81 17.56 -4.90 -4.65
N ILE A 82 17.39 -5.14 -3.36
CA ILE A 82 17.60 -4.15 -2.31
C ILE A 82 19.07 -4.23 -1.93
N GLY A 83 19.81 -3.16 -2.18
CA GLY A 83 21.23 -3.08 -1.84
C GLY A 83 21.47 -2.83 -0.35
N ILE A 84 22.71 -2.97 0.06
CA ILE A 84 23.17 -2.66 1.43
C ILE A 84 22.99 -1.16 1.77
N ASP A 85 22.84 -0.31 0.76
CA ASP A 85 22.53 1.12 0.88
C ASP A 85 21.04 1.41 1.06
N GLY A 86 20.19 0.37 1.09
CA GLY A 86 18.74 0.47 1.18
C GLY A 86 18.05 0.99 -0.09
N ARG A 87 18.77 1.07 -1.21
CA ARG A 87 18.23 1.48 -2.51
C ARG A 87 17.91 0.27 -3.37
N LEU A 88 17.01 0.48 -4.34
CA LEU A 88 16.70 -0.55 -5.32
C LEU A 88 17.69 -0.53 -6.48
N HIS A 89 18.20 -1.71 -6.78
CA HIS A 89 19.11 -1.98 -7.88
C HIS A 89 18.54 -3.08 -8.80
N LYS A 90 19.11 -3.25 -9.98
CA LYS A 90 18.80 -4.35 -10.93
C LYS A 90 17.28 -4.49 -11.20
N LEU A 91 16.59 -3.35 -11.37
CA LEU A 91 15.15 -3.35 -11.68
C LEU A 91 14.89 -4.05 -13.01
N ALA A 92 14.05 -5.08 -13.01
CA ALA A 92 13.67 -5.85 -14.20
C ALA A 92 12.15 -6.06 -14.26
N VAL A 93 11.54 -5.76 -15.41
CA VAL A 93 10.12 -6.05 -15.66
C VAL A 93 9.98 -7.55 -15.90
N VAL A 94 9.20 -8.21 -15.07
CA VAL A 94 8.81 -9.62 -15.21
C VAL A 94 7.54 -9.73 -16.03
N ASN A 95 6.57 -8.85 -15.76
CA ASN A 95 5.34 -8.74 -16.52
C ASN A 95 5.02 -7.26 -16.74
N SER A 96 4.80 -6.86 -18.00
CA SER A 96 4.57 -5.48 -18.40
C SER A 96 3.08 -5.17 -18.48
N ALA A 97 2.69 -4.02 -17.98
CA ALA A 97 1.35 -3.44 -18.19
C ALA A 97 1.35 -2.35 -19.27
N GLY A 98 2.42 -2.25 -20.05
CA GLY A 98 2.63 -1.29 -21.12
C GLY A 98 3.64 -0.19 -20.77
N ARG A 99 4.30 0.36 -21.79
CA ARG A 99 5.44 1.30 -21.65
C ARG A 99 5.16 2.46 -20.68
N ALA A 100 3.97 3.04 -20.73
CA ALA A 100 3.62 4.19 -19.89
C ALA A 100 3.51 3.78 -18.41
N ALA A 101 2.95 2.60 -18.12
CA ALA A 101 2.83 2.06 -16.76
C ALA A 101 4.22 1.68 -16.23
N ASP A 102 5.00 0.97 -17.03
CA ASP A 102 6.34 0.52 -16.68
C ASP A 102 7.24 1.70 -16.33
N SER A 103 7.27 2.75 -17.17
CA SER A 103 8.08 3.95 -16.95
C SER A 103 7.70 4.68 -15.64
N LYS A 104 6.40 4.82 -15.37
CA LYS A 104 5.93 5.44 -14.12
C LYS A 104 6.29 4.62 -12.89
N ALA A 105 6.17 3.30 -12.98
CA ALA A 105 6.58 2.40 -11.92
C ALA A 105 8.09 2.47 -11.65
N PHE A 106 8.93 2.44 -12.68
CA PHE A 106 10.38 2.60 -12.52
C PHE A 106 10.74 3.92 -11.84
N ASN A 107 10.09 5.02 -12.21
CA ASN A 107 10.35 6.33 -11.60
C ASN A 107 9.97 6.36 -10.11
N ALA A 108 8.90 5.68 -9.71
CA ALA A 108 8.53 5.55 -8.31
C ALA A 108 9.50 4.63 -7.55
N LEU A 109 9.84 3.47 -8.13
CA LEU A 109 10.73 2.50 -7.51
C LEU A 109 12.13 3.06 -7.23
N ARG A 110 12.65 3.97 -8.05
CA ARG A 110 13.91 4.67 -7.79
C ARG A 110 13.88 5.54 -6.53
N GLN A 111 12.72 5.94 -6.09
CA GLN A 111 12.53 6.73 -4.86
C GLN A 111 12.33 5.85 -3.63
N TRP A 112 12.14 4.54 -3.80
CA TRP A 112 11.95 3.64 -2.69
C TRP A 112 13.21 3.53 -1.84
N ARG A 113 12.99 3.40 -0.55
CA ARG A 113 14.06 3.25 0.47
C ARG A 113 13.68 2.15 1.41
N TYR A 114 14.65 1.33 1.72
CA TYR A 114 14.55 0.23 2.66
C TYR A 114 15.66 0.29 3.70
N GLU A 115 15.38 -0.25 4.86
CA GLU A 115 16.40 -0.76 5.73
C GLU A 115 16.87 -2.10 5.12
N PRO A 116 18.18 -2.29 4.85
CA PRO A 116 18.65 -3.49 4.17
C PRO A 116 18.43 -4.75 5.01
N ALA A 117 18.32 -5.89 4.35
CA ALA A 117 18.40 -7.17 5.06
C ALA A 117 19.72 -7.30 5.80
N THR A 118 19.73 -8.01 6.90
CA THR A 118 20.98 -8.25 7.66
C THR A 118 21.17 -9.72 7.94
N CYS A 119 22.45 -10.12 7.98
CA CYS A 119 22.92 -11.43 8.37
C CYS A 119 23.78 -11.26 9.63
N ASN A 120 23.33 -11.76 10.77
CA ASN A 120 24.03 -11.56 12.05
C ASN A 120 24.36 -10.07 12.32
N GLY A 121 23.47 -9.15 11.93
CA GLY A 121 23.66 -7.71 12.05
C GLY A 121 24.47 -7.06 10.92
N VAL A 122 25.01 -7.81 9.97
CA VAL A 122 25.75 -7.29 8.82
C VAL A 122 24.79 -7.07 7.65
N PRO A 123 24.72 -5.87 7.05
CA PRO A 123 23.86 -5.60 5.91
C PRO A 123 24.19 -6.49 4.71
N MET A 124 23.16 -7.00 4.03
CA MET A 124 23.27 -7.83 2.84
C MET A 124 22.25 -7.43 1.77
N GLU A 125 22.54 -7.77 0.51
CA GLU A 125 21.58 -7.63 -0.57
C GLU A 125 20.42 -8.63 -0.41
N ALA A 126 19.22 -8.22 -0.85
CA ALA A 126 18.04 -9.07 -0.87
C ALA A 126 17.26 -8.88 -2.18
N GLU A 127 16.77 -9.96 -2.76
CA GLU A 127 15.88 -9.88 -3.92
C GLU A 127 14.44 -9.61 -3.45
N GLY A 128 13.73 -8.81 -4.22
CA GLY A 128 12.34 -8.52 -3.97
C GLY A 128 11.53 -8.42 -5.25
N THR A 129 10.24 -8.57 -5.12
CA THR A 129 9.30 -8.43 -6.22
C THR A 129 8.12 -7.58 -5.77
N VAL A 130 7.67 -6.67 -6.65
CA VAL A 130 6.45 -5.90 -6.45
C VAL A 130 5.48 -6.13 -7.59
N GLU A 131 4.21 -6.22 -7.26
CA GLU A 131 3.14 -6.34 -8.22
C GLU A 131 2.17 -5.16 -8.09
N PHE A 132 1.90 -4.51 -9.21
CA PHE A 132 0.91 -3.46 -9.35
C PHE A 132 -0.26 -4.02 -10.14
N PRO A 133 -1.43 -4.23 -9.52
CA PRO A 133 -2.58 -4.76 -10.21
C PRO A 133 -3.05 -3.80 -11.30
N GLY A 134 -3.31 -4.33 -12.49
CA GLY A 134 -4.01 -3.62 -13.57
C GLY A 134 -5.46 -3.32 -13.17
N ARG A 135 -5.98 -2.22 -13.65
CA ARG A 135 -7.39 -1.83 -13.45
C ARG A 135 -8.20 -2.08 -14.72
#